data_d6478c8ba02bed578f0e852d8f5a2fbf
#
_entry.id   d6478c8ba02bed578f0e852d8f5a2fbf
#
_cell.length_a   1.000
_cell.length_b   1.000
_cell.length_c   1.000
_cell.angle_alpha   90.00
_cell.angle_beta   90.00
_cell.angle_gamma   90.00
#
_symmetry.space_group_name_H-M   'P 1'
#
loop_
_entity.id
_entity.type
_entity.pdbx_description
1 polymer ?
#
loop_
_entity_poly.entity_id
_entity_poly.type
_entity_poly.pdbx_seq_one_letter_code
_entity_poly.pdbx_strand_id
1 'polypeptide(L)'
;RKIDNDYARTERMRKVLIAVFEKAKTMSIMELNKLADKLLPHIYTNIETKEILSLIPTVASYKIVESKGWPYKTQGITLNGVWYGPPITLEQNVVELHKELFGEEDYKVTDKIKEISEKIIQKTGYR
;
A
#
# COMPACT_ATOMS: atom_id res chain seq x y z
N ARG A 1 2.64 16.00 22.57
CA ARG A 1 2.41 15.51 21.22
C ARG A 1 2.33 13.98 21.30
N LYS A 2 1.14 13.37 21.13
CA LYS A 2 1.04 11.91 20.98
C LYS A 2 1.90 11.52 19.79
N ILE A 3 2.90 10.68 20.01
CA ILE A 3 3.71 10.13 18.93
C ILE A 3 2.79 9.15 18.20
N ASP A 4 2.23 9.61 17.09
CA ASP A 4 1.51 8.73 16.16
C ASP A 4 2.52 7.75 15.57
N ASN A 5 2.19 6.47 15.60
CA ASN A 5 3.01 5.46 14.96
C ASN A 5 2.92 5.57 13.42
N ASP A 6 3.84 4.94 12.71
CA ASP A 6 3.90 5.00 11.25
C ASP A 6 2.62 4.46 10.57
N TYR A 7 1.92 3.53 11.20
CA TYR A 7 0.65 3.01 10.68
C TYR A 7 -0.44 4.08 10.65
N ALA A 8 -0.60 4.87 11.73
CA ALA A 8 -1.56 5.97 11.77
C ALA A 8 -1.19 7.07 10.76
N ARG A 9 0.12 7.30 10.52
CA ARG A 9 0.59 8.23 9.48
C ARG A 9 0.20 7.75 8.09
N THR A 10 0.47 6.48 7.76
CA THR A 10 0.12 5.91 6.45
C THR A 10 -1.39 5.82 6.24
N GLU A 11 -2.18 5.58 7.28
CA GLU A 11 -3.64 5.65 7.20
C GLU A 11 -4.13 7.06 6.82
N ARG A 12 -3.57 8.10 7.45
CA ARG A 12 -3.89 9.49 7.06
C ARG A 12 -3.49 9.81 5.62
N MET A 13 -2.31 9.32 5.17
CA MET A 13 -1.89 9.49 3.77
C MET A 13 -2.87 8.83 2.80
N ARG A 14 -3.34 7.61 3.09
CA ARG A 14 -4.37 6.95 2.27
C ARG A 14 -5.67 7.75 2.22
N LYS A 15 -6.13 8.31 3.35
CA LYS A 15 -7.32 9.18 3.37
C LYS A 15 -7.17 10.41 2.48
N VAL A 16 -5.99 11.03 2.49
CA VAL A 16 -5.69 12.15 1.59
C VAL A 16 -5.71 11.71 0.13
N LEU A 17 -5.09 10.58 -0.21
CA LEU A 17 -5.09 10.05 -1.59
C LEU A 17 -6.51 9.73 -2.08
N ILE A 18 -7.36 9.16 -1.23
CA ILE A 18 -8.78 8.92 -1.54
C ILE A 18 -9.49 10.25 -1.83
N ALA A 19 -9.31 11.26 -0.98
CA ALA A 19 -9.93 12.57 -1.18
C ALA A 19 -9.45 13.25 -2.48
N VAL A 20 -8.17 13.13 -2.81
CA VAL A 20 -7.59 13.61 -4.07
C VAL A 20 -8.22 12.88 -5.27
N PHE A 21 -8.34 11.55 -5.20
CA PHE A 21 -8.96 10.75 -6.25
C PHE A 21 -10.44 11.13 -6.46
N GLU A 22 -11.23 11.25 -5.39
CA GLU A 22 -12.63 11.67 -5.49
C GLU A 22 -12.75 13.10 -6.04
N LYS A 23 -11.83 14.00 -5.70
CA LYS A 23 -11.78 15.33 -6.31
C LYS A 23 -11.44 15.26 -7.79
N ALA A 24 -10.47 14.45 -8.18
CA ALA A 24 -10.09 14.27 -9.59
C ALA A 24 -11.28 13.79 -10.45
N LYS A 25 -12.13 12.91 -9.92
CA LYS A 25 -13.35 12.43 -10.62
C LYS A 25 -14.34 13.55 -10.94
N THR A 26 -14.32 14.66 -10.23
CA THR A 26 -15.20 15.82 -10.47
C THR A 26 -14.60 16.82 -11.46
N MET A 27 -13.37 16.61 -11.91
CA MET A 27 -12.68 17.50 -12.84
C MET A 27 -13.02 17.15 -14.30
N SER A 28 -12.99 18.14 -15.17
CA SER A 28 -13.07 17.92 -16.61
C SER A 28 -11.78 17.26 -17.15
N ILE A 29 -11.88 16.62 -18.31
CA ILE A 29 -10.70 16.01 -18.99
C ILE A 29 -9.60 17.07 -19.21
N MET A 30 -9.98 18.30 -19.56
CA MET A 30 -9.03 19.39 -19.77
C MET A 30 -8.28 19.76 -18.49
N GLU A 31 -8.97 19.81 -17.35
CA GLU A 31 -8.36 20.09 -16.04
C GLU A 31 -7.46 18.94 -15.60
N LEU A 32 -7.88 17.69 -15.84
CA LEU A 32 -7.07 16.50 -15.54
C LEU A 32 -5.79 16.46 -16.37
N ASN A 33 -5.85 16.79 -17.66
CA ASN A 33 -4.65 16.90 -18.51
C ASN A 33 -3.69 17.98 -18.00
N LYS A 34 -4.20 19.18 -17.67
CA LYS A 34 -3.36 20.25 -17.08
C LYS A 34 -2.75 19.85 -15.75
N LEU A 35 -3.47 19.08 -14.94
CA LEU A 35 -2.96 18.56 -13.68
C LEU A 35 -1.87 17.52 -13.92
N ALA A 36 -2.08 16.60 -14.86
CA ALA A 36 -1.10 15.59 -15.26
C ALA A 36 0.21 16.25 -15.76
N ASP A 37 0.11 17.24 -16.66
CA ASP A 37 1.28 17.97 -17.17
C ASP A 37 2.11 18.62 -16.06
N LYS A 38 1.46 19.06 -14.97
CA LYS A 38 2.14 19.66 -13.83
C LYS A 38 2.75 18.64 -12.88
N LEU A 39 2.10 17.49 -12.69
CA LEU A 39 2.50 16.49 -11.68
C LEU A 39 3.48 15.46 -12.23
N LEU A 40 3.28 14.98 -13.47
CA LEU A 40 4.09 13.90 -14.05
C LEU A 40 5.61 14.18 -14.04
N PRO A 41 6.09 15.41 -14.27
CA PRO A 41 7.52 15.71 -14.17
C PRO A 41 8.14 15.48 -12.78
N HIS A 42 7.29 15.41 -11.73
CA HIS A 42 7.73 15.20 -10.34
C HIS A 42 7.52 13.76 -9.85
N ILE A 43 7.02 12.86 -10.72
CA ILE A 43 6.73 11.47 -10.38
C ILE A 43 7.75 10.56 -11.07
N TYR A 44 8.48 9.79 -10.28
CA TYR A 44 9.37 8.74 -10.79
C TYR A 44 8.58 7.43 -10.90
N THR A 45 8.39 6.95 -12.13
CA THR A 45 7.65 5.72 -12.42
C THR A 45 8.21 5.05 -13.68
N ASN A 46 8.02 3.75 -13.80
CA ASN A 46 8.29 2.98 -15.01
C ASN A 46 7.08 2.90 -15.95
N ILE A 47 5.95 3.52 -15.59
CA ILE A 47 4.76 3.63 -16.45
C ILE A 47 5.00 4.78 -17.43
N GLU A 48 4.79 4.54 -18.71
CA GLU A 48 4.95 5.58 -19.72
C GLU A 48 3.86 6.66 -19.59
N THR A 49 4.24 7.92 -19.84
CA THR A 49 3.31 9.05 -19.77
C THR A 49 2.06 8.84 -20.64
N LYS A 50 2.21 8.24 -21.83
CA LYS A 50 1.08 7.94 -22.73
C LYS A 50 0.07 6.96 -22.09
N GLU A 51 0.55 6.00 -21.32
CA GLU A 51 -0.30 5.04 -20.61
C GLU A 51 -1.10 5.74 -19.51
N ILE A 52 -0.45 6.62 -18.74
CA ILE A 52 -1.11 7.43 -17.72
C ILE A 52 -2.19 8.32 -18.35
N LEU A 53 -1.85 9.02 -19.44
CA LEU A 53 -2.78 9.91 -20.12
C LEU A 53 -3.97 9.14 -20.74
N SER A 54 -3.76 7.90 -21.18
CA SER A 54 -4.85 7.05 -21.72
C SER A 54 -5.92 6.69 -20.68
N LEU A 55 -5.59 6.74 -19.40
CA LEU A 55 -6.52 6.45 -18.30
C LEU A 55 -7.42 7.65 -17.94
N ILE A 56 -7.03 8.89 -18.31
CA ILE A 56 -7.76 10.10 -17.94
C ILE A 56 -9.24 10.07 -18.35
N PRO A 57 -9.61 9.65 -19.58
CA PRO A 57 -11.03 9.62 -19.99
C PRO A 57 -11.89 8.67 -19.15
N THR A 58 -11.30 7.66 -18.57
CA THR A 58 -12.00 6.61 -17.80
C THR A 58 -11.94 6.83 -16.29
N VAL A 59 -11.20 7.83 -15.80
CA VAL A 59 -10.98 8.05 -14.36
C VAL A 59 -12.29 8.19 -13.58
N ALA A 60 -13.31 8.79 -14.16
CA ALA A 60 -14.61 8.98 -13.53
C ALA A 60 -15.37 7.65 -13.30
N SER A 61 -15.08 6.61 -14.07
CA SER A 61 -15.69 5.28 -13.92
C SER A 61 -15.04 4.42 -12.84
N TYR A 62 -13.82 4.74 -12.42
CA TYR A 62 -13.13 4.01 -11.37
C TYR A 62 -13.70 4.31 -9.99
N LYS A 63 -13.68 3.29 -9.13
CA LYS A 63 -14.05 3.42 -7.72
C LYS A 63 -12.96 2.80 -6.87
N ILE A 64 -12.61 3.47 -5.78
CA ILE A 64 -11.80 2.86 -4.73
C ILE A 64 -12.74 1.98 -3.91
N VAL A 65 -12.67 0.67 -4.13
CA VAL A 65 -13.53 -0.30 -3.44
C VAL A 65 -13.06 -0.47 -2.00
N GLU A 66 -11.75 -0.52 -1.80
CA GLU A 66 -11.15 -0.71 -0.49
C GLU A 66 -9.76 -0.07 -0.41
N SER A 67 -9.35 0.27 0.80
CA SER A 67 -8.02 0.79 1.09
C SER A 67 -7.49 0.18 2.38
N LYS A 68 -6.54 -0.72 2.25
CA LYS A 68 -5.88 -1.42 3.38
C LYS A 68 -4.40 -1.11 3.43
N GLY A 69 -3.81 -1.25 4.61
CA GLY A 69 -2.36 -1.27 4.79
C GLY A 69 -1.85 -2.70 4.87
N TRP A 70 -0.65 -2.94 4.43
CA TRP A 70 0.06 -4.20 4.62
C TRP A 70 1.31 -3.93 5.48
N PRO A 71 1.71 -4.82 6.40
CA PRO A 71 1.10 -6.11 6.78
C PRO A 71 -0.23 -5.94 7.51
N TYR A 72 -1.14 -6.94 7.37
CA TYR A 72 -2.48 -6.90 7.98
C TYR A 72 -2.43 -7.11 9.50
N LYS A 73 -1.59 -8.06 9.94
CA LYS A 73 -1.37 -8.36 11.37
C LYS A 73 0.05 -8.00 11.76
N THR A 74 0.18 -7.08 12.68
CA THR A 74 1.47 -6.61 13.20
C THR A 74 1.44 -6.46 14.71
N GLN A 75 2.59 -6.54 15.34
CA GLN A 75 2.76 -6.21 16.75
C GLN A 75 4.01 -5.36 16.94
N GLY A 76 3.88 -4.25 17.66
CA GLY A 76 5.01 -3.36 17.91
C GLY A 76 6.01 -3.97 18.89
N ILE A 77 7.31 -3.79 18.60
CA ILE A 77 8.41 -4.17 19.48
C ILE A 77 9.51 -3.11 19.41
N THR A 78 10.19 -2.87 20.53
CA THR A 78 11.40 -2.03 20.56
C THR A 78 12.61 -2.93 20.71
N LEU A 79 13.51 -2.89 19.72
CA LEU A 79 14.78 -3.62 19.74
C LEU A 79 15.92 -2.61 19.61
N ASN A 80 16.88 -2.66 20.54
CA ASN A 80 18.04 -1.75 20.58
C ASN A 80 17.65 -0.25 20.52
N GLY A 81 16.55 0.12 21.19
CA GLY A 81 16.07 1.50 21.24
C GLY A 81 15.30 1.96 20.00
N VAL A 82 15.12 1.11 18.99
CA VAL A 82 14.35 1.39 17.77
C VAL A 82 13.04 0.61 17.79
N TRP A 83 11.94 1.31 17.48
CA TRP A 83 10.63 0.69 17.38
C TRP A 83 10.44 0.04 16.00
N TYR A 84 9.89 -1.15 16.01
CA TYR A 84 9.54 -1.93 14.81
C TYR A 84 8.09 -2.42 14.92
N GLY A 85 7.43 -2.59 13.77
CA GLY A 85 6.11 -3.20 13.64
C GLY A 85 6.16 -4.44 12.75
N PRO A 86 6.81 -5.53 13.19
CA PRO A 86 6.93 -6.73 12.37
C PRO A 86 5.56 -7.40 12.12
N PRO A 87 5.42 -8.12 10.99
CA PRO A 87 4.25 -8.93 10.72
C PRO A 87 4.13 -10.12 11.68
N ILE A 88 2.91 -10.55 11.99
CA ILE A 88 2.59 -11.74 12.77
C ILE A 88 1.73 -12.68 11.93
N THR A 89 2.25 -13.71 11.31
CA THR A 89 3.62 -13.92 10.88
C THR A 89 3.80 -13.36 9.47
N LEU A 90 5.03 -13.31 8.92
CA LEU A 90 5.19 -12.90 7.52
C LEU A 90 4.47 -13.86 6.57
N GLU A 91 4.53 -15.17 6.82
CA GLU A 91 3.85 -16.18 6.01
C GLU A 91 2.33 -15.95 5.96
N GLN A 92 1.68 -15.77 7.11
CA GLN A 92 0.23 -15.51 7.17
C GLN A 92 -0.15 -14.23 6.44
N ASN A 93 0.64 -13.17 6.61
CA ASN A 93 0.38 -11.90 5.93
C ASN A 93 0.55 -12.00 4.41
N VAL A 94 1.49 -12.82 3.92
CA VAL A 94 1.69 -13.04 2.47
C VAL A 94 0.56 -13.89 1.89
N VAL A 95 0.12 -14.95 2.58
CA VAL A 95 -1.03 -15.76 2.14
C VAL A 95 -2.28 -14.88 2.02
N GLU A 96 -2.55 -14.05 3.03
CA GLU A 96 -3.70 -13.13 3.02
C GLU A 96 -3.60 -12.10 1.88
N LEU A 97 -2.38 -11.59 1.60
CA LEU A 97 -2.15 -10.68 0.48
C LEU A 97 -2.50 -11.33 -0.86
N HIS A 98 -2.04 -12.57 -1.09
CA HIS A 98 -2.31 -13.30 -2.32
C HIS A 98 -3.81 -13.58 -2.49
N LYS A 99 -4.47 -13.96 -1.40
CA LYS A 99 -5.93 -14.16 -1.39
C LYS A 99 -6.67 -12.87 -1.76
N GLU A 100 -6.35 -11.75 -1.12
CA GLU A 100 -7.06 -10.48 -1.32
C GLU A 100 -6.79 -9.83 -2.69
N LEU A 101 -5.53 -9.84 -3.17
CA LEU A 101 -5.16 -9.14 -4.40
C LEU A 101 -5.31 -9.99 -5.65
N PHE A 102 -5.11 -11.31 -5.54
CA PHE A 102 -5.05 -12.20 -6.70
C PHE A 102 -6.13 -13.29 -6.67
N GLY A 103 -6.91 -13.39 -5.59
CA GLY A 103 -7.93 -14.45 -5.43
C GLY A 103 -7.34 -15.86 -5.25
N GLU A 104 -6.07 -15.95 -4.86
CA GLU A 104 -5.35 -17.22 -4.69
C GLU A 104 -5.62 -17.78 -3.28
N GLU A 105 -6.69 -18.58 -3.14
CA GLU A 105 -7.10 -19.18 -1.85
C GLU A 105 -6.05 -20.16 -1.27
N ASP A 106 -5.31 -20.88 -2.14
CA ASP A 106 -4.36 -21.92 -1.77
C ASP A 106 -2.90 -21.52 -2.03
N TYR A 107 -2.57 -20.24 -1.95
CA TYR A 107 -1.21 -19.77 -2.18
C TYR A 107 -0.21 -20.44 -1.22
N LYS A 108 0.84 -21.05 -1.80
CA LYS A 108 1.93 -21.68 -1.04
C LYS A 108 3.13 -20.75 -0.98
N VAL A 109 3.47 -20.34 0.23
CA VAL A 109 4.63 -19.48 0.46
C VAL A 109 5.92 -20.14 0.01
N THR A 110 6.81 -19.36 -0.59
CA THR A 110 8.14 -19.85 -1.01
C THR A 110 9.03 -20.12 0.19
N ASP A 111 10.05 -20.94 0.01
CA ASP A 111 11.03 -21.24 1.08
C ASP A 111 11.76 -19.99 1.55
N LYS A 112 11.94 -19.01 0.65
CA LYS A 112 12.52 -17.71 1.02
C LYS A 112 11.64 -16.93 1.99
N ILE A 113 10.34 -16.95 1.79
CA ILE A 113 9.38 -16.30 2.70
C ILE A 113 9.40 -16.97 4.06
N LYS A 114 9.43 -18.32 4.10
CA LYS A 114 9.54 -19.10 5.35
C LYS A 114 10.82 -18.76 6.11
N GLU A 115 11.96 -18.75 5.43
CA GLU A 115 13.27 -18.40 6.02
C GLU A 115 13.22 -16.99 6.67
N ILE A 116 12.66 -16.01 5.97
CA ILE A 116 12.54 -14.64 6.49
C ILE A 116 11.57 -14.60 7.67
N SER A 117 10.43 -15.28 7.57
CA SER A 117 9.44 -15.38 8.64
C SER A 117 10.05 -15.95 9.92
N GLU A 118 10.78 -17.04 9.83
CA GLU A 118 11.50 -17.65 10.96
C GLU A 118 12.52 -16.69 11.58
N LYS A 119 13.29 -15.97 10.78
CA LYS A 119 14.23 -14.95 11.28
C LYS A 119 13.53 -13.83 12.05
N ILE A 120 12.34 -13.41 11.60
CA ILE A 120 11.53 -12.42 12.32
C ILE A 120 11.05 -13.01 13.65
N ILE A 121 10.53 -14.24 13.65
CA ILE A 121 10.06 -14.93 14.87
C ILE A 121 11.20 -15.08 15.87
N GLN A 122 12.40 -15.50 15.43
CA GLN A 122 13.57 -15.64 16.31
C GLN A 122 13.98 -14.32 16.97
N LYS A 123 13.87 -13.21 16.26
CA LYS A 123 14.23 -11.88 16.79
C LYS A 123 13.16 -11.25 17.66
N THR A 124 11.90 -11.57 17.44
CA THR A 124 10.75 -10.89 18.09
C THR A 124 10.04 -11.77 19.10
N GLY A 125 10.10 -13.09 18.96
CA GLY A 125 9.29 -14.06 19.71
C GLY A 125 7.83 -14.12 19.25
N TYR A 126 7.42 -13.36 18.23
CA TYR A 126 6.03 -13.30 17.78
C TYR A 126 5.71 -14.43 16.79
N ARG A 127 4.60 -15.14 17.07
CA ARG A 127 4.06 -16.25 16.26
C ARG A 127 2.59 -16.07 15.95
#